data_e6be155eee90f2b0c226b780edeb4363
#
_entry.id   e6be155eee90f2b0c226b780edeb4363
#
_cell.length_a   1.000
_cell.length_b   1.000
_cell.length_c   1.000
_cell.angle_alpha   90.00
_cell.angle_beta   90.00
_cell.angle_gamma   90.00
#
_symmetry.space_group_name_H-M   'P 1'
#
loop_
_entity.id
_entity.type
_entity.pdbx_description
1 polymer ?
#
loop_
_entity_poly.entity_id
_entity_poly.type
_entity_poly.pdbx_seq_one_letter_code
_entity_poly.pdbx_strand_id
1 'polypeptide(L)'
;MDTFFKLINAFPMPLWLAMMFAPEHPLTERASRSTTVFMLAALQYVGALIAAMRSGSGEGLPDFTTLDGIRQGLGTREGALAGWAHMLALDLFTGAWIYRQCRRLYAPAWIRIPALVFTLMAGPFGLLIFLVWRLLEPRASEALPELVD
;
A
#
# COMPACT_ATOMS: atom_id res chain seq x y z
N MET A 1 -12.64 -17.38 -5.95
CA MET A 1 -12.47 -16.05 -5.34
C MET A 1 -11.79 -16.08 -4.00
N ASP A 2 -12.20 -16.93 -3.07
CA ASP A 2 -11.61 -16.96 -1.72
C ASP A 2 -10.11 -17.28 -1.70
N THR A 3 -9.66 -18.18 -2.58
CA THR A 3 -8.22 -18.47 -2.73
C THR A 3 -7.45 -17.26 -3.24
N PHE A 4 -8.02 -16.53 -4.19
CA PHE A 4 -7.39 -15.31 -4.74
C PHE A 4 -7.35 -14.19 -3.71
N PHE A 5 -8.43 -14.00 -2.94
CA PHE A 5 -8.45 -13.07 -1.81
C PHE A 5 -7.36 -13.40 -0.77
N LYS A 6 -7.23 -14.69 -0.40
CA LYS A 6 -6.17 -15.13 0.51
C LYS A 6 -4.77 -14.84 -0.04
N LEU A 7 -4.55 -15.06 -1.34
CA LEU A 7 -3.27 -14.78 -1.99
C LEU A 7 -2.94 -13.29 -1.97
N ILE A 8 -3.89 -12.42 -2.32
CA ILE A 8 -3.71 -10.96 -2.29
C ILE A 8 -3.32 -10.47 -0.90
N ASN A 9 -3.93 -11.02 0.15
CA ASN A 9 -3.61 -10.66 1.53
C ASN A 9 -2.26 -11.24 1.99
N ALA A 10 -1.96 -12.48 1.63
CA ALA A 10 -0.73 -13.15 2.06
C ALA A 10 0.53 -12.60 1.39
N PHE A 11 0.42 -12.19 0.13
CA PHE A 11 1.56 -11.77 -0.69
C PHE A 11 2.37 -10.60 -0.09
N PRO A 12 1.75 -9.49 0.39
CA PRO A 12 2.51 -8.37 0.93
C PRO A 12 3.03 -8.60 2.35
N MET A 13 2.48 -9.57 3.12
CA MET A 13 2.77 -9.75 4.55
C MET A 13 4.25 -9.97 4.87
N PRO A 14 5.01 -10.82 4.13
CA PRO A 14 6.43 -11.01 4.44
C PRO A 14 7.23 -9.70 4.41
N LEU A 15 6.96 -8.84 3.41
CA LEU A 15 7.65 -7.55 3.31
C LEU A 15 7.23 -6.60 4.43
N TRP A 16 5.94 -6.56 4.80
CA TRP A 16 5.46 -5.76 5.92
C TRP A 16 6.15 -6.15 7.24
N LEU A 17 6.19 -7.43 7.55
CA LEU A 17 6.85 -7.93 8.75
C LEU A 17 8.35 -7.64 8.74
N ALA A 18 9.01 -7.81 7.59
CA ALA A 18 10.43 -7.51 7.45
C ALA A 18 10.72 -6.02 7.67
N MET A 19 9.93 -5.11 7.12
CA MET A 19 10.10 -3.66 7.32
C MET A 19 9.89 -3.22 8.77
N MET A 20 9.01 -3.90 9.51
CA MET A 20 8.73 -3.61 10.91
C MET A 20 9.82 -4.17 11.84
N PHE A 21 10.20 -5.44 11.68
CA PHE A 21 10.96 -6.20 12.66
C PHE A 21 12.40 -6.53 12.24
N ALA A 22 12.71 -6.48 10.96
CA ALA A 22 14.06 -6.69 10.42
C ALA A 22 14.50 -5.54 9.48
N PRO A 23 14.43 -4.27 9.94
CA PRO A 23 14.65 -3.11 9.06
C PRO A 23 16.08 -3.00 8.53
N GLU A 24 17.05 -3.62 9.18
CA GLU A 24 18.46 -3.54 8.78
C GLU A 24 18.90 -4.73 7.90
N HIS A 25 18.00 -5.70 7.71
CA HIS A 25 18.34 -6.87 6.93
C HIS A 25 18.46 -6.53 5.44
N PRO A 26 19.52 -6.95 4.74
CA PRO A 26 19.76 -6.59 3.33
C PRO A 26 18.61 -7.01 2.38
N LEU A 27 17.94 -8.13 2.68
CA LEU A 27 16.80 -8.58 1.89
C LEU A 27 15.59 -7.66 2.05
N THR A 28 15.37 -7.08 3.24
CA THR A 28 14.30 -6.11 3.47
C THR A 28 14.52 -4.87 2.61
N GLU A 29 15.73 -4.36 2.59
CA GLU A 29 16.06 -3.19 1.78
C GLU A 29 15.90 -3.48 0.29
N ARG A 30 16.44 -4.61 -0.20
CA ARG A 30 16.28 -5.02 -1.60
C ARG A 30 14.82 -5.22 -1.98
N ALA A 31 14.03 -5.90 -1.16
CA ALA A 31 12.62 -6.15 -1.42
C ALA A 31 11.81 -4.83 -1.44
N SER A 32 12.11 -3.89 -0.54
CA SER A 32 11.45 -2.58 -0.49
C SER A 32 11.74 -1.67 -1.70
N ARG A 33 12.75 -2.01 -2.51
CA ARG A 33 13.14 -1.33 -3.77
C ARG A 33 12.80 -2.15 -5.01
N SER A 34 12.26 -3.35 -4.84
CA SER A 34 12.07 -4.30 -5.93
C SER A 34 10.89 -3.92 -6.81
N THR A 35 11.15 -3.49 -8.04
CA THR A 35 10.12 -3.27 -9.06
C THR A 35 9.24 -4.51 -9.25
N THR A 36 9.81 -5.71 -9.18
CA THR A 36 9.07 -6.97 -9.35
C THR A 36 8.01 -7.17 -8.26
N VAL A 37 8.32 -6.84 -6.99
CA VAL A 37 7.36 -6.95 -5.88
C VAL A 37 6.16 -6.05 -6.12
N PHE A 38 6.39 -4.80 -6.48
CA PHE A 38 5.30 -3.84 -6.73
C PHE A 38 4.54 -4.15 -8.01
N MET A 39 5.24 -4.62 -9.06
CA MET A 39 4.60 -5.08 -10.29
C MET A 39 3.68 -6.28 -10.04
N LEU A 40 4.08 -7.24 -9.22
CA LEU A 40 3.23 -8.38 -8.86
C LEU A 40 2.01 -7.94 -8.05
N ALA A 41 2.15 -7.00 -7.12
CA ALA A 41 1.02 -6.41 -6.40
C ALA A 41 0.05 -5.69 -7.34
N ALA A 42 0.57 -4.89 -8.28
CA ALA A 42 -0.24 -4.22 -9.30
C ALA A 42 -0.94 -5.21 -10.24
N LEU A 43 -0.27 -6.29 -10.64
CA LEU A 43 -0.86 -7.33 -11.49
C LEU A 43 -2.01 -8.07 -10.77
N GLN A 44 -1.92 -8.27 -9.46
CA GLN A 44 -3.04 -8.83 -8.68
C GLN A 44 -4.27 -7.91 -8.74
N TYR A 45 -4.08 -6.59 -8.59
CA TYR A 45 -5.14 -5.61 -8.76
C TYR A 45 -5.74 -5.65 -10.18
N VAL A 46 -4.90 -5.61 -11.22
CA VAL A 46 -5.35 -5.66 -12.61
C VAL A 46 -6.15 -6.94 -12.89
N GLY A 47 -5.70 -8.08 -12.36
CA GLY A 47 -6.44 -9.34 -12.47
C GLY A 47 -7.81 -9.28 -11.78
N ALA A 48 -7.89 -8.70 -10.58
CA ALA A 48 -9.15 -8.50 -9.86
C ALA A 48 -10.08 -7.54 -10.62
N LEU A 49 -9.55 -6.46 -11.17
CA LEU A 49 -10.30 -5.48 -11.96
C LEU A 49 -10.88 -6.12 -13.24
N ILE A 50 -10.08 -6.88 -13.98
CA ILE A 50 -10.55 -7.62 -15.17
C ILE A 50 -11.66 -8.60 -14.79
N ALA A 51 -11.53 -9.30 -13.66
CA ALA A 51 -12.57 -10.20 -13.18
C ALA A 51 -13.85 -9.44 -12.85
N ALA A 52 -13.76 -8.28 -12.19
CA ALA A 52 -14.90 -7.42 -11.88
C ALA A 52 -15.61 -6.91 -13.16
N MET A 53 -14.83 -6.49 -14.16
CA MET A 53 -15.39 -6.02 -15.44
C MET A 53 -16.10 -7.13 -16.23
N ARG A 54 -15.63 -8.38 -16.11
CA ARG A 54 -16.22 -9.54 -16.82
C ARG A 54 -17.45 -10.11 -16.13
N SER A 55 -17.55 -9.99 -14.81
CA SER A 55 -18.68 -10.49 -14.02
C SER A 55 -19.83 -9.48 -13.90
N GLY A 56 -19.62 -8.25 -14.31
CA GLY A 56 -20.66 -7.22 -14.34
C GLY A 56 -21.81 -7.62 -15.29
N SER A 57 -23.01 -7.55 -14.77
CA SER A 57 -24.27 -7.92 -15.41
C SER A 57 -24.71 -6.95 -16.53
N GLY A 58 -23.83 -6.58 -17.43
CA GLY A 58 -24.17 -5.81 -18.64
C GLY A 58 -24.51 -4.32 -18.46
N GLU A 59 -24.42 -3.78 -17.26
CA GLU A 59 -24.76 -2.38 -16.97
C GLU A 59 -23.58 -1.37 -17.17
N GLY A 60 -22.51 -1.81 -17.82
CA GLY A 60 -21.36 -0.93 -18.08
C GLY A 60 -20.42 -0.77 -16.88
N LEU A 61 -19.43 0.16 -17.03
CA LEU A 61 -18.55 0.52 -15.93
C LEU A 61 -19.29 1.35 -14.88
N PRO A 62 -18.96 1.20 -13.60
CA PRO A 62 -19.52 2.06 -12.55
C PRO A 62 -19.29 3.54 -12.87
N ASP A 63 -20.26 4.37 -12.56
CA ASP A 63 -20.10 5.82 -12.66
C ASP A 63 -19.22 6.33 -11.49
N PHE A 64 -17.95 6.51 -11.76
CA PHE A 64 -16.99 7.02 -10.76
C PHE A 64 -17.14 8.51 -10.46
N THR A 65 -18.07 9.21 -11.12
CA THR A 65 -18.31 10.65 -10.86
C THR A 65 -19.35 10.85 -9.76
N THR A 66 -20.07 9.81 -9.34
CA THR A 66 -21.09 9.86 -8.30
C THR A 66 -20.78 8.88 -7.16
N LEU A 67 -21.15 9.25 -5.93
CA LEU A 67 -20.99 8.38 -4.77
C LEU A 67 -21.81 7.10 -4.89
N ASP A 68 -23.01 7.19 -5.46
CA ASP A 68 -23.87 6.03 -5.68
C ASP A 68 -23.28 5.06 -6.70
N GLY A 69 -22.67 5.57 -7.78
CA GLY A 69 -21.96 4.74 -8.75
C GLY A 69 -20.75 4.04 -8.14
N ILE A 70 -19.96 4.73 -7.29
CA ILE A 70 -18.87 4.11 -6.54
C ILE A 70 -19.41 3.02 -5.60
N ARG A 71 -20.47 3.32 -4.84
CA ARG A 71 -21.10 2.36 -3.94
C ARG A 71 -21.62 1.11 -4.67
N GLN A 72 -22.24 1.30 -5.82
CA GLN A 72 -22.71 0.21 -6.66
C GLN A 72 -21.57 -0.66 -7.17
N GLY A 73 -20.50 -0.03 -7.69
CA GLY A 73 -19.32 -0.73 -8.18
C GLY A 73 -18.61 -1.54 -7.09
N LEU A 74 -18.37 -0.94 -5.92
CA LEU A 74 -17.72 -1.59 -4.78
C LEU A 74 -18.67 -2.56 -4.03
N GLY A 75 -19.98 -2.44 -4.21
CA GLY A 75 -20.98 -3.30 -3.56
C GLY A 75 -21.04 -4.71 -4.13
N THR A 76 -20.44 -4.97 -5.27
CA THR A 76 -20.30 -6.32 -5.83
C THR A 76 -19.13 -7.04 -5.19
N ARG A 77 -19.16 -8.39 -5.17
CA ARG A 77 -18.06 -9.20 -4.61
C ARG A 77 -16.75 -8.97 -5.36
N GLU A 78 -16.82 -8.87 -6.67
CA GLU A 78 -15.69 -8.63 -7.56
C GLU A 78 -15.15 -7.20 -7.45
N GLY A 79 -16.06 -6.22 -7.38
CA GLY A 79 -15.69 -4.82 -7.20
C GLY A 79 -15.04 -4.56 -5.83
N ALA A 80 -15.58 -5.17 -4.78
CA ALA A 80 -14.97 -5.13 -3.45
C ALA A 80 -13.57 -5.76 -3.45
N LEU A 81 -13.39 -6.91 -4.15
CA LEU A 81 -12.08 -7.54 -4.28
C LEU A 81 -11.10 -6.67 -5.04
N ALA A 82 -11.52 -6.04 -6.13
CA ALA A 82 -10.68 -5.13 -6.90
C ALA A 82 -10.29 -3.89 -6.07
N GLY A 83 -11.25 -3.27 -5.38
CA GLY A 83 -10.99 -2.14 -4.48
C GLY A 83 -10.03 -2.50 -3.35
N TRP A 84 -10.18 -3.69 -2.77
CA TRP A 84 -9.27 -4.19 -1.73
C TRP A 84 -7.86 -4.42 -2.26
N ALA A 85 -7.71 -5.08 -3.42
CA ALA A 85 -6.42 -5.30 -4.06
C ALA A 85 -5.73 -3.99 -4.43
N HIS A 86 -6.49 -2.97 -4.87
CA HIS A 86 -5.99 -1.62 -5.14
C HIS A 86 -5.37 -0.99 -3.89
N MET A 87 -6.10 -1.00 -2.76
CA MET A 87 -5.61 -0.47 -1.50
C MET A 87 -4.33 -1.18 -1.06
N LEU A 88 -4.32 -2.51 -1.02
CA LEU A 88 -3.14 -3.28 -0.60
C LEU A 88 -1.91 -3.01 -1.47
N ALA A 89 -2.07 -2.86 -2.78
CA ALA A 89 -0.96 -2.58 -3.68
C ALA A 89 -0.36 -1.18 -3.45
N LEU A 90 -1.20 -0.15 -3.29
CA LEU A 90 -0.75 1.22 -3.02
C LEU A 90 -0.22 1.38 -1.60
N ASP A 91 -0.85 0.73 -0.63
CA ASP A 91 -0.38 0.76 0.76
C ASP A 91 1.00 0.09 0.89
N LEU A 92 1.22 -1.03 0.18
CA LEU A 92 2.54 -1.68 0.14
C LEU A 92 3.61 -0.74 -0.44
N PHE A 93 3.31 -0.04 -1.52
CA PHE A 93 4.23 0.94 -2.12
C PHE A 93 4.51 2.10 -1.15
N THR A 94 3.46 2.66 -0.56
CA THR A 94 3.55 3.75 0.43
C THR A 94 4.34 3.31 1.66
N GLY A 95 4.05 2.12 2.19
CA GLY A 95 4.76 1.57 3.34
C GLY A 95 6.25 1.32 3.05
N ALA A 96 6.58 0.81 1.86
CA ALA A 96 7.96 0.65 1.45
C ALA A 96 8.67 2.00 1.27
N TRP A 97 7.99 3.03 0.79
CA TRP A 97 8.52 4.39 0.74
C TRP A 97 8.77 4.94 2.15
N ILE A 98 7.78 4.85 3.07
CA ILE A 98 7.92 5.25 4.47
C ILE A 98 9.10 4.54 5.13
N TYR A 99 9.22 3.22 4.94
CA TYR A 99 10.33 2.43 5.47
C TYR A 99 11.69 2.98 4.99
N ARG A 100 11.85 3.22 3.68
CA ARG A 100 13.09 3.77 3.13
C ARG A 100 13.40 5.16 3.68
N GLN A 101 12.38 6.02 3.81
CA GLN A 101 12.56 7.34 4.42
C GLN A 101 12.95 7.24 5.90
N CYS A 102 12.30 6.35 6.65
CA CYS A 102 12.69 6.10 8.06
C CYS A 102 14.14 5.63 8.19
N ARG A 103 14.61 4.78 7.27
CA ARG A 103 16.01 4.33 7.24
C ARG A 103 16.95 5.50 6.92
N ARG A 104 16.63 6.30 5.91
CA ARG A 104 17.44 7.46 5.48
C ARG A 104 17.55 8.53 6.58
N LEU A 105 16.45 8.76 7.30
CA LEU A 105 16.37 9.80 8.33
C LEU A 105 16.69 9.28 9.74
N TYR A 106 17.11 8.03 9.87
CA TYR A 106 17.36 7.38 11.16
C TYR A 106 16.17 7.48 12.11
N ALA A 107 14.95 7.40 11.58
CA ALA A 107 13.73 7.47 12.37
C ALA A 107 13.67 6.34 13.43
N PRO A 108 13.33 6.66 14.67
CA PRO A 108 13.26 5.67 15.73
C PRO A 108 12.12 4.67 15.49
N ALA A 109 12.24 3.47 16.09
CA ALA A 109 11.25 2.40 15.92
C ALA A 109 9.83 2.81 16.36
N TRP A 110 9.71 3.70 17.36
CA TRP A 110 8.42 4.19 17.85
C TRP A 110 7.67 5.09 16.85
N ILE A 111 8.33 5.58 15.80
CA ILE A 111 7.71 6.24 14.63
C ILE A 111 7.52 5.25 13.50
N ARG A 112 8.59 4.51 13.14
CA ARG A 112 8.55 3.59 12.00
C ARG A 112 7.46 2.54 12.15
N ILE A 113 7.38 1.89 13.31
CA ILE A 113 6.42 0.79 13.50
C ILE A 113 4.98 1.30 13.43
N PRO A 114 4.54 2.32 14.20
CA PRO A 114 3.18 2.84 14.05
C PRO A 114 2.86 3.36 12.65
N ALA A 115 3.78 4.09 12.00
CA ALA A 115 3.57 4.56 10.65
C ALA A 115 3.31 3.40 9.68
N LEU A 116 4.08 2.31 9.77
CA LEU A 116 3.89 1.13 8.92
C LEU A 116 2.61 0.36 9.27
N VAL A 117 2.30 0.17 10.57
CA VAL A 117 1.07 -0.52 11.01
C VAL A 117 -0.16 0.23 10.52
N PHE A 118 -0.21 1.55 10.72
CA PHE A 118 -1.36 2.34 10.28
C PHE A 118 -1.41 2.50 8.76
N THR A 119 -0.29 2.43 8.04
CA THR A 119 -0.31 2.36 6.58
C THR A 119 -0.92 1.04 6.11
N LEU A 120 -0.56 -0.08 6.73
CA LEU A 120 -1.14 -1.38 6.42
C LEU A 120 -2.66 -1.44 6.69
N MET A 121 -3.14 -0.75 7.73
CA MET A 121 -4.55 -0.81 8.16
C MET A 121 -5.43 0.27 7.53
N ALA A 122 -4.89 1.43 7.26
CA ALA A 122 -5.62 2.63 6.86
C ALA A 122 -4.78 3.58 5.98
N GLY A 123 -3.89 3.03 5.15
CA GLY A 123 -3.07 3.72 4.14
C GLY A 123 -2.63 5.14 4.48
N PRO A 124 -3.43 6.15 4.12
CA PRO A 124 -3.09 7.56 4.31
C PRO A 124 -2.82 7.96 5.76
N PHE A 125 -3.41 7.27 6.74
CA PHE A 125 -3.22 7.61 8.16
C PHE A 125 -1.78 7.31 8.62
N GLY A 126 -1.20 6.18 8.22
CA GLY A 126 0.20 5.89 8.51
C GLY A 126 1.16 6.84 7.82
N LEU A 127 0.85 7.22 6.59
CA LEU A 127 1.60 8.26 5.87
C LEU A 127 1.55 9.60 6.62
N LEU A 128 0.37 10.00 7.13
CA LEU A 128 0.22 11.23 7.90
C LEU A 128 1.08 11.20 9.18
N ILE A 129 1.09 10.10 9.93
CA ILE A 129 1.93 9.94 11.13
C ILE A 129 3.40 10.22 10.77
N PHE A 130 3.90 9.59 9.71
CA PHE A 130 5.27 9.77 9.26
C PHE A 130 5.56 11.21 8.84
N LEU A 131 4.68 11.84 8.06
CA LEU A 131 4.86 13.20 7.56
C LEU A 131 4.82 14.24 8.68
N VAL A 132 3.92 14.09 9.66
CA VAL A 132 3.86 14.97 10.84
C VAL A 132 5.17 14.86 11.64
N TRP A 133 5.64 13.65 11.91
CA TRP A 133 6.93 13.47 12.58
C TRP A 133 8.06 14.14 11.79
N ARG A 134 8.11 13.92 10.48
CA ARG A 134 9.15 14.51 9.61
C ARG A 134 9.16 16.05 9.65
N LEU A 135 7.99 16.69 9.73
CA LEU A 135 7.88 18.14 9.83
C LEU A 135 8.35 18.67 11.19
N LEU A 136 8.16 17.90 12.25
CA LEU A 136 8.51 18.29 13.62
C LEU A 136 9.97 17.97 13.99
N GLU A 137 10.64 17.09 13.23
CA GLU A 137 12.03 16.71 13.48
C GLU A 137 12.97 17.64 12.70
N PRO A 138 13.76 18.51 13.39
CA PRO A 138 14.61 19.50 12.72
C PRO A 138 15.59 18.90 11.72
N ARG A 139 16.21 17.76 12.08
CA ARG A 139 17.16 17.04 11.22
C ARG A 139 16.49 16.46 9.99
N ALA A 140 15.25 16.05 10.10
CA ALA A 140 14.47 15.50 8.99
C ALA A 140 13.97 16.60 8.04
N SER A 141 13.73 17.80 8.58
CA SER A 141 13.32 18.98 7.80
C SER A 141 14.44 19.55 6.94
N GLU A 142 15.68 19.53 7.45
CA GLU A 142 16.87 20.00 6.69
C GLU A 142 17.29 19.02 5.59
N ALA A 143 16.90 17.77 5.68
CA ALA A 143 17.17 16.75 4.65
C ALA A 143 16.17 16.79 3.48
N LEU A 144 15.54 17.91 3.22
CA LEU A 144 14.87 18.20 1.96
C LEU A 144 15.95 18.46 0.89
N PRO A 145 15.85 17.91 -0.28
CA PRO A 145 14.72 17.58 -1.13
C PRO A 145 14.82 16.16 -1.69
N GLU A 146 14.00 15.84 -2.59
CA GLU A 146 13.90 14.67 -3.43
C GLU A 146 12.82 13.68 -2.97
N LEU A 147 11.60 14.10 -3.35
CA LEU A 147 10.43 13.22 -3.38
C LEU A 147 10.58 12.09 -4.41
N VAL A 148 11.71 12.06 -5.13
CA VAL A 148 11.93 11.15 -6.25
C VAL A 148 13.37 10.65 -6.24
N ASP A 149 13.62 9.56 -5.53
CA ASP A 149 14.66 8.56 -5.85
C ASP A 149 14.25 7.20 -5.30
#